data_0d5531e3e287b426721060e95b12c4cf
#
_entry.id   0d5531e3e287b426721060e95b12c4cf
#
_cell.length_a   1.000
_cell.length_b   1.000
_cell.length_c   1.000
_cell.angle_alpha   90.00
_cell.angle_beta   90.00
_cell.angle_gamma   90.00
#
_symmetry.space_group_name_H-M   'P 1'
#
loop_
_entity.id
_entity.type
_entity.pdbx_description
1 polymer ?
#
loop_
_entity_poly.entity_id
_entity_poly.type
_entity_poly.pdbx_seq_one_letter_code
_entity_poly.pdbx_strand_id
1 'polypeptide(L)'
;MKLCKRVADLPGKDIHGAEHWWLQTARKEAGMGPTTGNVPGHGESLPETWATQLVDHSREPKTNCEPVDKVVDEDCVDRELQLGATTGNWTPGLNDCHSVVKRIIDKCHDEAVTKALEADTARRLRDADAGAP
;
A
#
# COMPACT_ATOMS: atom_id res chain seq x y z
N MET A 1 -9.05 5.07 5.26
CA MET A 1 -8.26 4.10 4.50
C MET A 1 -8.20 2.78 5.23
N LYS A 2 -8.28 1.69 4.51
CA LYS A 2 -8.27 0.34 5.09
C LYS A 2 -7.19 -0.54 4.47
N LEU A 3 -6.69 -1.46 5.27
CA LEU A 3 -5.84 -2.57 4.85
C LEU A 3 -6.74 -3.80 4.73
N CYS A 4 -6.75 -4.40 3.55
CA CYS A 4 -7.53 -5.60 3.26
C CYS A 4 -6.63 -6.82 3.12
N LYS A 5 -7.13 -7.97 3.51
CA LYS A 5 -6.37 -9.23 3.55
C LYS A 5 -7.23 -10.38 3.04
N ARG A 6 -6.58 -11.34 2.42
CA ARG A 6 -7.15 -12.67 2.13
C ARG A 6 -6.04 -13.71 2.14
N VAL A 7 -6.41 -14.99 2.14
CA VAL A 7 -5.41 -16.04 1.96
C VAL A 7 -4.77 -15.88 0.58
N ALA A 8 -3.44 -15.87 0.54
CA ALA A 8 -2.70 -15.72 -0.71
C ALA A 8 -2.85 -16.95 -1.59
N ASP A 9 -2.94 -16.75 -2.90
CA ASP A 9 -2.96 -17.83 -3.88
C ASP A 9 -1.52 -18.21 -4.27
N LEU A 10 -0.82 -18.78 -3.29
CA LEU A 10 0.59 -19.16 -3.41
C LEU A 10 0.78 -20.59 -2.89
N PRO A 11 1.83 -21.31 -3.35
CA PRO A 11 2.18 -22.62 -2.81
C PRO A 11 2.45 -22.51 -1.30
N GLY A 12 1.99 -23.49 -0.54
CA GLY A 12 2.18 -23.52 0.90
C GLY A 12 1.28 -22.61 1.70
N LYS A 13 0.33 -21.93 1.08
CA LYS A 13 -0.62 -21.04 1.76
C LYS A 13 -1.36 -21.71 2.90
N ASP A 14 -1.77 -22.96 2.71
CA ASP A 14 -2.52 -23.73 3.71
C ASP A 14 -1.64 -24.15 4.88
N ILE A 15 -0.31 -24.24 4.68
CA ILE A 15 0.65 -24.65 5.71
C ILE A 15 1.12 -23.44 6.49
N HIS A 16 1.40 -22.32 5.81
CA HIS A 16 2.05 -21.14 6.39
C HIS A 16 1.08 -20.00 6.69
N GLY A 17 -0.19 -20.12 6.32
CA GLY A 17 -1.17 -19.06 6.53
C GLY A 17 -0.82 -17.76 5.80
N ALA A 18 -0.16 -17.85 4.64
CA ALA A 18 0.25 -16.70 3.87
C ALA A 18 -0.96 -15.84 3.49
N GLU A 19 -0.87 -14.54 3.73
CA GLU A 19 -1.92 -13.58 3.44
C GLU A 19 -1.50 -12.66 2.30
N HIS A 20 -2.47 -12.33 1.44
CA HIS A 20 -2.32 -11.27 0.46
C HIS A 20 -2.92 -9.98 1.01
N TRP A 21 -2.17 -8.89 0.96
CA TRP A 21 -2.55 -7.58 1.48
C TRP A 21 -2.69 -6.57 0.36
N TRP A 22 -3.69 -5.71 0.47
CA TRP A 22 -3.85 -4.55 -0.42
C TRP A 22 -4.46 -3.38 0.34
N LEU A 23 -4.46 -2.20 -0.27
CA LEU A 23 -4.99 -0.99 0.34
C LEU A 23 -6.28 -0.53 -0.33
N GLN A 24 -7.17 -0.01 0.47
CA GLN A 24 -8.42 0.59 0.03
C GLN A 24 -8.50 2.03 0.54
N THR A 25 -8.58 2.97 -0.40
CA THR A 25 -8.89 4.38 -0.11
C THR A 25 -10.35 4.65 -0.47
N ALA A 26 -10.78 5.91 -0.32
CA ALA A 26 -12.10 6.32 -0.78
C ALA A 26 -12.25 6.24 -2.30
N ARG A 27 -11.13 6.24 -3.05
CA ARG A 27 -11.13 6.32 -4.52
C ARG A 27 -10.59 5.09 -5.21
N LYS A 28 -9.71 4.34 -4.54
CA LYS A 28 -8.97 3.23 -5.14
C LYS A 28 -8.93 2.03 -4.22
N GLU A 29 -8.70 0.88 -4.83
CA GLU A 29 -8.42 -0.35 -4.13
C GLU A 29 -7.40 -1.12 -4.96
N ALA A 30 -6.18 -1.19 -4.46
CA ALA A 30 -5.07 -1.72 -5.25
C ALA A 30 -3.99 -2.31 -4.37
N GLY A 31 -3.22 -3.19 -4.95
CA GLY A 31 -2.08 -3.84 -4.32
C GLY A 31 -1.18 -4.49 -5.34
N MET A 32 -0.18 -5.22 -4.84
CA MET A 32 0.78 -5.91 -5.68
C MET A 32 0.14 -7.10 -6.41
N GLY A 33 0.44 -7.25 -7.67
CA GLY A 33 0.04 -8.39 -8.47
C GLY A 33 1.05 -8.69 -9.57
N PRO A 34 0.94 -9.86 -10.23
CA PRO A 34 1.85 -10.22 -11.31
C PRO A 34 1.58 -9.41 -12.58
N THR A 35 2.65 -9.13 -13.34
CA THR A 35 2.53 -8.41 -14.62
C THR A 35 1.97 -9.27 -15.74
N THR A 36 2.16 -10.59 -15.65
CA THR A 36 1.83 -11.52 -16.73
C THR A 36 0.70 -12.50 -16.38
N GLY A 37 0.11 -12.37 -15.22
CA GLY A 37 -0.84 -13.34 -14.71
C GLY A 37 -0.20 -14.60 -14.11
N ASN A 38 1.13 -14.75 -14.22
CA ASN A 38 1.84 -15.86 -13.59
C ASN A 38 2.06 -15.58 -12.12
N VAL A 39 1.76 -16.57 -11.28
CA VAL A 39 1.97 -16.49 -9.84
C VAL A 39 3.16 -17.37 -9.50
N PRO A 40 4.12 -16.90 -8.68
CA PRO A 40 5.26 -17.72 -8.28
C PRO A 40 4.82 -19.07 -7.72
N GLY A 41 5.42 -20.15 -8.22
CA GLY A 41 5.08 -21.51 -7.81
C GLY A 41 3.84 -22.12 -8.45
N HIS A 42 3.14 -21.38 -9.31
CA HIS A 42 2.03 -21.90 -10.11
C HIS A 42 2.49 -22.06 -11.56
N GLY A 43 2.72 -23.30 -11.97
CA GLY A 43 3.15 -23.62 -13.33
C GLY A 43 4.59 -23.23 -13.60
N GLU A 44 4.82 -22.54 -14.68
CA GLU A 44 6.17 -22.21 -15.21
C GLU A 44 6.76 -20.93 -14.60
N SER A 45 6.50 -20.64 -13.35
CA SER A 45 7.02 -19.43 -12.72
C SER A 45 8.55 -19.44 -12.65
N LEU A 46 9.18 -18.67 -13.53
CA LEU A 46 10.60 -18.43 -13.52
C LEU A 46 10.90 -17.09 -12.85
N PRO A 47 12.12 -16.87 -12.32
CA PRO A 47 12.46 -15.60 -11.66
C PRO A 47 12.17 -14.37 -12.51
N GLU A 48 12.41 -14.42 -13.79
CA GLU A 48 12.15 -13.31 -14.73
C GLU A 48 10.65 -13.07 -14.97
N THR A 49 9.80 -14.04 -14.65
CA THR A 49 8.34 -13.89 -14.76
C THR A 49 7.68 -13.46 -13.45
N TRP A 50 8.47 -13.26 -12.41
CA TRP A 50 7.98 -12.83 -11.10
C TRP A 50 7.89 -11.32 -10.96
N ALA A 51 8.04 -10.60 -12.06
CA ALA A 51 7.83 -9.16 -12.07
C ALA A 51 6.41 -8.83 -11.64
N THR A 52 6.29 -7.78 -10.84
CA THR A 52 5.02 -7.35 -10.25
C THR A 52 4.72 -5.91 -10.56
N GLN A 53 3.46 -5.55 -10.40
CA GLN A 53 2.95 -4.20 -10.57
C GLN A 53 1.79 -3.96 -9.62
N LEU A 54 1.36 -2.70 -9.52
CA LEU A 54 0.13 -2.38 -8.82
C LEU A 54 -1.07 -2.73 -9.71
N VAL A 55 -1.99 -3.50 -9.17
CA VAL A 55 -3.20 -3.95 -9.88
C VAL A 55 -4.45 -3.61 -9.08
N ASP A 56 -5.55 -3.46 -9.79
CA ASP A 56 -6.85 -3.19 -9.19
C ASP A 56 -7.34 -4.41 -8.39
N HIS A 57 -7.74 -4.17 -7.16
CA HIS A 57 -8.27 -5.18 -6.24
C HIS A 57 -9.73 -4.92 -5.89
N SER A 58 -10.41 -4.04 -6.62
CA SER A 58 -11.79 -3.64 -6.30
C SER A 58 -12.79 -4.79 -6.37
N ARG A 59 -12.45 -5.88 -7.07
CA ARG A 59 -13.30 -7.07 -7.19
C ARG A 59 -13.00 -8.14 -6.14
N GLU A 60 -11.98 -7.93 -5.31
CA GLU A 60 -11.63 -8.88 -4.26
C GLU A 60 -12.69 -8.88 -3.15
N PRO A 61 -12.88 -10.01 -2.46
CA PRO A 61 -13.78 -10.07 -1.30
C PRO A 61 -13.32 -9.12 -0.20
N LYS A 62 -14.25 -8.37 0.37
CA LYS A 62 -13.97 -7.35 1.41
C LYS A 62 -14.36 -7.85 2.80
N THR A 63 -14.13 -9.14 3.05
CA THR A 63 -14.50 -9.78 4.32
C THR A 63 -13.50 -9.50 5.44
N ASN A 64 -12.30 -9.04 5.12
CA ASN A 64 -11.25 -8.78 6.11
C ASN A 64 -10.51 -7.48 5.77
N CYS A 65 -11.20 -6.37 5.90
CA CYS A 65 -10.64 -5.03 5.75
C CYS A 65 -10.72 -4.28 7.08
N GLU A 66 -9.60 -3.74 7.52
CA GLU A 66 -9.49 -3.03 8.80
C GLU A 66 -8.92 -1.64 8.58
N PRO A 67 -9.32 -0.64 9.38
CA PRO A 67 -8.68 0.67 9.34
C PRO A 67 -7.17 0.55 9.58
N VAL A 68 -6.39 1.36 8.87
CA VAL A 68 -4.94 1.42 9.08
C VAL A 68 -4.67 2.16 10.40
N ASP A 69 -3.78 1.61 11.24
CA ASP A 69 -3.48 2.14 12.56
C ASP A 69 -2.77 3.50 12.54
N LYS A 70 -1.99 3.75 11.51
CA LYS A 70 -1.24 5.01 11.38
C LYS A 70 -2.07 6.07 10.67
N VAL A 71 -1.92 7.31 11.09
CA VAL A 71 -2.43 8.45 10.34
C VAL A 71 -1.64 8.57 9.04
N VAL A 72 -2.33 8.63 7.92
CA VAL A 72 -1.73 8.75 6.60
C VAL A 72 -2.41 9.86 5.80
N ASP A 73 -1.65 10.43 4.86
CA ASP A 73 -2.22 11.31 3.85
C ASP A 73 -2.82 10.45 2.74
N GLU A 74 -4.14 10.40 2.66
CA GLU A 74 -4.84 9.54 1.71
C GLU A 74 -4.59 9.94 0.25
N ASP A 75 -4.38 11.24 -0.03
CA ASP A 75 -3.99 11.69 -1.35
C ASP A 75 -2.62 11.14 -1.77
N CYS A 76 -1.69 11.05 -0.81
CA CYS A 76 -0.40 10.38 -1.01
C CYS A 76 -0.61 8.91 -1.36
N VAL A 77 -1.46 8.21 -0.63
CA VAL A 77 -1.77 6.80 -0.90
C VAL A 77 -2.34 6.64 -2.31
N ASP A 78 -3.26 7.48 -2.71
CA ASP A 78 -3.84 7.44 -4.06
C ASP A 78 -2.78 7.64 -5.16
N ARG A 79 -1.81 8.53 -4.93
CA ARG A 79 -0.69 8.74 -5.87
C ARG A 79 0.22 7.51 -5.93
N GLU A 80 0.52 6.90 -4.79
CA GLU A 80 1.36 5.71 -4.73
C GLU A 80 0.68 4.48 -5.31
N LEU A 81 -0.65 4.41 -5.27
CA LEU A 81 -1.44 3.32 -5.85
C LEU A 81 -1.73 3.54 -7.34
N GLN A 82 -0.73 3.93 -8.10
CA GLN A 82 -0.89 4.08 -9.54
C GLN A 82 -0.91 2.72 -10.22
N LEU A 83 -2.04 2.37 -10.83
CA LEU A 83 -2.20 1.08 -11.50
C LEU A 83 -1.20 0.94 -12.64
N GLY A 84 -0.57 -0.22 -12.73
CA GLY A 84 0.47 -0.52 -13.72
C GLY A 84 1.87 -0.09 -13.32
N ALA A 85 2.04 0.66 -12.23
CA ALA A 85 3.37 1.02 -11.75
C ALA A 85 4.12 -0.23 -11.28
N THR A 86 5.38 -0.36 -11.67
CA THR A 86 6.20 -1.52 -11.27
C THR A 86 6.42 -1.56 -9.77
N THR A 87 6.34 -2.76 -9.21
CA THR A 87 6.68 -3.03 -7.80
C THR A 87 7.90 -3.94 -7.70
N GLY A 88 8.64 -4.13 -8.80
CA GLY A 88 9.83 -4.97 -8.84
C GLY A 88 9.50 -6.46 -8.94
N ASN A 89 10.47 -7.30 -8.65
CA ASN A 89 10.28 -8.76 -8.67
C ASN A 89 9.83 -9.25 -7.30
N TRP A 90 8.85 -10.14 -7.31
CA TRP A 90 8.39 -10.75 -6.07
C TRP A 90 9.50 -11.53 -5.39
N THR A 91 9.79 -11.18 -4.15
CA THR A 91 10.81 -11.83 -3.33
C THR A 91 10.25 -11.98 -1.91
N PRO A 92 9.92 -13.19 -1.47
CA PRO A 92 9.28 -13.41 -0.18
C PRO A 92 10.08 -12.77 0.97
N GLY A 93 9.40 -12.01 1.82
CA GLY A 93 10.00 -11.33 2.97
C GLY A 93 10.79 -10.07 2.66
N LEU A 94 11.17 -9.82 1.39
CA LEU A 94 11.92 -8.64 0.98
C LEU A 94 11.13 -7.71 0.08
N ASN A 95 10.46 -8.26 -0.94
CA ASN A 95 9.60 -7.52 -1.86
C ASN A 95 8.36 -8.35 -2.17
N ASP A 96 7.39 -8.28 -1.29
CA ASP A 96 6.12 -8.98 -1.40
C ASP A 96 4.96 -8.01 -1.20
N CYS A 97 3.73 -8.50 -1.23
CA CYS A 97 2.56 -7.65 -1.06
C CYS A 97 2.55 -6.91 0.28
N HIS A 98 3.07 -7.52 1.34
CA HIS A 98 3.18 -6.88 2.65
C HIS A 98 4.18 -5.73 2.64
N SER A 99 5.36 -5.92 2.04
CA SER A 99 6.39 -4.88 1.99
C SER A 99 5.96 -3.70 1.13
N VAL A 100 5.24 -3.94 0.04
CA VAL A 100 4.68 -2.86 -0.80
C VAL A 100 3.69 -2.03 0.00
N VAL A 101 2.75 -2.67 0.68
CA VAL A 101 1.76 -1.99 1.52
C VAL A 101 2.43 -1.19 2.64
N LYS A 102 3.39 -1.81 3.34
CA LYS A 102 4.11 -1.13 4.45
C LYS A 102 4.86 0.09 3.96
N ARG A 103 5.55 0.01 2.83
CA ARG A 103 6.28 1.16 2.26
C ARG A 103 5.35 2.31 1.94
N ILE A 104 4.19 2.04 1.36
CA ILE A 104 3.20 3.07 1.03
C ILE A 104 2.65 3.71 2.31
N ILE A 105 2.27 2.90 3.29
CA ILE A 105 1.77 3.41 4.58
C ILE A 105 2.82 4.29 5.26
N ASP A 106 4.07 3.82 5.35
CA ASP A 106 5.14 4.57 6.03
C ASP A 106 5.45 5.88 5.32
N LYS A 107 5.55 5.86 4.00
CA LYS A 107 5.77 7.08 3.20
C LYS A 107 4.64 8.09 3.40
N CYS A 108 3.41 7.64 3.33
CA CYS A 108 2.25 8.51 3.42
C CYS A 108 1.94 8.93 4.87
N HIS A 109 2.41 8.18 5.85
CA HIS A 109 2.43 8.62 7.24
C HIS A 109 3.43 9.78 7.43
N ASP A 110 4.65 9.65 6.93
CA ASP A 110 5.65 10.70 7.00
C ASP A 110 5.16 11.99 6.32
N GLU A 111 4.48 11.86 5.18
CA GLU A 111 3.89 13.00 4.48
C GLU A 111 2.77 13.65 5.30
N ALA A 112 1.93 12.86 5.97
CA ALA A 112 0.90 13.38 6.87
C ALA A 112 1.49 14.16 8.04
N VAL A 113 2.56 13.66 8.65
CA VAL A 113 3.28 14.34 9.73
C VAL A 113 3.88 15.66 9.24
N THR A 114 4.52 15.65 8.09
CA THR A 114 5.10 16.85 7.48
C THR A 114 4.04 17.92 7.23
N LYS A 115 2.91 17.56 6.65
CA LYS A 115 1.79 18.48 6.40
C LYS A 115 1.23 19.07 7.70
N ALA A 116 1.09 18.24 8.73
CA ALA A 116 0.61 18.69 10.04
C ALA A 116 1.57 19.70 10.68
N LEU A 117 2.88 19.46 10.58
CA LEU A 117 3.91 20.36 11.09
C LEU A 117 3.92 21.69 10.31
N GLU A 118 3.81 21.64 9.00
CA GLU A 118 3.73 22.82 8.15
C GLU A 118 2.49 23.66 8.48
N ALA A 119 1.34 23.03 8.65
CA ALA A 119 0.11 23.70 9.02
C ALA A 119 0.22 24.36 10.40
N ASP A 120 0.82 23.68 11.38
CA ASP A 120 1.05 24.18 12.72
C ASP A 120 2.00 25.40 12.69
N THR A 121 3.08 25.31 11.94
CA THR A 121 4.03 26.42 11.74
C THR A 121 3.36 27.64 11.12
N ALA A 122 2.59 27.44 10.05
CA ALA A 122 1.87 28.52 9.38
C ALA A 122 0.87 29.19 10.33
N ARG A 123 0.15 28.41 11.14
CA ARG A 123 -0.77 28.95 12.16
C ARG A 123 -0.04 29.80 13.19
N ARG A 124 1.10 29.31 13.71
CA ARG A 124 1.90 30.04 14.72
C ARG A 124 2.42 31.34 14.15
N LEU A 125 2.86 31.38 12.90
CA LEU A 125 3.32 32.61 12.25
C LEU A 125 2.17 33.62 12.10
N ARG A 126 0.97 33.18 11.71
CA ARG A 126 -0.20 34.04 11.62
C ARG A 126 -0.59 34.60 12.98
N ASP A 127 -0.57 33.77 14.02
CA ASP A 127 -0.90 34.19 15.39
C ASP A 127 0.13 35.20 15.93
N ALA A 128 1.40 35.01 15.62
CA ALA A 128 2.47 35.96 15.97
C ALA A 128 2.28 37.31 15.29
N ASP A 129 1.95 37.34 13.98
CA ASP A 129 1.65 38.56 13.24
C ASP A 129 0.40 39.26 13.79
N ALA A 130 -0.65 38.52 14.11
CA ALA A 130 -1.88 39.08 14.68
C ALA A 130 -1.69 39.61 16.08
N GLY A 131 -0.73 39.10 16.84
CA GLY A 131 -0.38 39.55 18.18
C GLY A 131 0.66 40.66 18.24
N ALA A 132 1.25 41.06 17.09
CA ALA A 132 2.24 42.09 17.05
C ALA A 132 1.61 43.45 17.29
N PRO A 133 2.21 44.33 18.12
CA PRO A 133 1.71 45.66 18.37
C PRO A 133 1.83 46.59 17.17
#